data_cb51ecaae1a80851a7d8f3726f959348
#
_entry.id   cb51ecaae1a80851a7d8f3726f959348
#
_cell.length_a   1.000
_cell.length_b   1.000
_cell.length_c   1.000
_cell.angle_alpha   90.00
_cell.angle_beta   90.00
_cell.angle_gamma   90.00
#
_symmetry.space_group_name_H-M   'P 1'
#
loop_
_entity.id
_entity.type
_entity.pdbx_description
1 polymer ?
#
loop_
_entity_poly.entity_id
_entity_poly.type
_entity_poly.pdbx_seq_one_letter_code
_entity_poly.pdbx_strand_id
1 'polypeptide(L)'
;MIRLNLSTEPRWVDLLPGLRLKAAPVTTAVMAAARADVSMEDIGPEAAKEELAVAMAQAVAGRVVTEWEGVGDEDGNPIPITPEGIHALLNIWPVFEAFQDQVLGPHLVLESEKNG
;
A
#
# COMPACT_ATOMS: atom_id res chain seq x y z
N MET A 1 5.14 -23.27 -10.27
CA MET A 1 5.66 -22.38 -11.34
C MET A 1 5.27 -20.95 -11.07
N ILE A 2 6.20 -20.05 -11.19
CA ILE A 2 5.91 -18.62 -11.04
C ILE A 2 5.38 -18.09 -12.36
N ARG A 3 4.26 -17.38 -12.28
CA ARG A 3 3.69 -16.73 -13.45
C ARG A 3 4.04 -15.26 -13.43
N LEU A 4 4.63 -14.77 -14.51
CA LEU A 4 5.03 -13.38 -14.60
C LEU A 4 3.96 -12.54 -15.28
N ASN A 5 3.59 -11.47 -14.63
CA ASN A 5 2.76 -10.45 -15.25
C ASN A 5 3.71 -9.29 -15.61
N LEU A 6 3.98 -9.17 -16.89
CA LEU A 6 4.95 -8.18 -17.39
C LEU A 6 4.34 -6.79 -17.58
N SER A 7 3.06 -6.64 -17.29
CA SER A 7 2.41 -5.33 -17.37
C SER A 7 2.92 -4.43 -16.24
N THR A 8 3.23 -3.19 -16.59
CA THR A 8 3.61 -2.18 -15.61
C THR A 8 2.49 -1.18 -15.37
N GLU A 9 1.33 -1.42 -15.96
CA GLU A 9 0.21 -0.51 -15.83
C GLU A 9 -0.45 -0.59 -14.46
N PRO A 10 -0.82 0.55 -13.87
CA PRO A 10 -1.58 0.55 -12.62
C PRO A 10 -2.93 -0.11 -12.79
N ARG A 11 -3.42 -0.74 -11.73
CA ARG A 11 -4.72 -1.42 -11.72
C ARG A 11 -5.55 -0.91 -10.55
N TRP A 12 -6.86 -0.92 -10.75
CA TRP A 12 -7.78 -0.63 -9.67
C TRP A 12 -7.87 -1.82 -8.72
N VAL A 13 -7.80 -1.54 -7.43
CA VAL A 13 -7.87 -2.54 -6.36
C VAL A 13 -8.97 -2.12 -5.41
N ASP A 14 -9.94 -3.01 -5.20
CA ASP A 14 -11.03 -2.77 -4.25
C ASP A 14 -10.52 -3.11 -2.85
N LEU A 15 -10.45 -2.11 -1.98
CA LEU A 15 -10.01 -2.30 -0.61
C LEU A 15 -11.18 -2.61 0.32
N LEU A 16 -12.21 -1.78 0.26
CA LEU A 16 -13.43 -1.92 1.03
C LEU A 16 -14.59 -1.58 0.13
N PRO A 17 -15.83 -1.94 0.48
CA PRO A 17 -16.99 -1.52 -0.30
C PRO A 17 -16.99 0.00 -0.47
N GLY A 18 -16.99 0.45 -1.72
CA GLY A 18 -16.97 1.88 -2.05
C GLY A 18 -15.61 2.55 -2.01
N LEU A 19 -14.55 1.82 -1.68
CA LEU A 19 -13.19 2.37 -1.64
C LEU A 19 -12.27 1.56 -2.54
N ARG A 20 -11.68 2.22 -3.54
CA ARG A 20 -10.68 1.59 -4.40
C ARG A 20 -9.50 2.52 -4.62
N LEU A 21 -8.36 1.88 -4.86
CA LEU A 21 -7.12 2.58 -5.20
C LEU A 21 -6.63 2.09 -6.55
N LYS A 22 -6.04 2.99 -7.32
CA LYS A 22 -5.33 2.60 -8.54
C LYS A 22 -3.86 2.55 -8.21
N ALA A 23 -3.27 1.37 -8.32
CA ALA A 23 -1.91 1.13 -7.87
C ALA A 23 -1.06 0.48 -8.94
N ALA A 24 0.15 0.99 -9.12
CA ALA A 24 1.16 0.35 -9.96
C ALA A 24 1.65 -0.94 -9.29
N PRO A 25 2.22 -1.88 -10.07
CA PRO A 25 2.75 -3.11 -9.48
C PRO A 25 3.81 -2.83 -8.43
N VAL A 26 3.78 -3.61 -7.34
CA VAL A 26 4.79 -3.52 -6.30
C VAL A 26 5.95 -4.42 -6.70
N THR A 27 7.07 -3.81 -7.06
CA THR A 27 8.26 -4.51 -7.51
C THR A 27 9.34 -4.49 -6.44
N THR A 28 10.39 -5.28 -6.65
CA THR A 28 11.56 -5.24 -5.75
C THR A 28 12.14 -3.83 -5.67
N ALA A 29 12.20 -3.13 -6.80
CA ALA A 29 12.69 -1.75 -6.81
C ALA A 29 11.83 -0.82 -5.97
N VAL A 30 10.50 -0.98 -6.05
CA VAL A 30 9.58 -0.22 -5.22
C VAL A 30 9.80 -0.53 -3.74
N MET A 31 9.93 -1.81 -3.40
CA MET A 31 10.16 -2.20 -2.01
C MET A 31 11.48 -1.66 -1.47
N ALA A 32 12.54 -1.70 -2.27
CA ALA A 32 13.84 -1.17 -1.87
C ALA A 32 13.76 0.34 -1.65
N ALA A 33 13.09 1.05 -2.55
CA ALA A 33 12.93 2.50 -2.43
C ALA A 33 12.07 2.86 -1.21
N ALA A 34 11.00 2.12 -0.97
CA ALA A 34 10.14 2.35 0.19
C ALA A 34 10.91 2.13 1.49
N ARG A 35 11.76 1.09 1.53
CA ARG A 35 12.59 0.83 2.69
C ARG A 35 13.55 1.99 2.97
N ALA A 36 14.09 2.60 1.90
CA ALA A 36 14.96 3.76 2.06
C ALA A 36 14.20 4.99 2.57
N ASP A 37 12.92 5.10 2.26
CA ASP A 37 12.08 6.20 2.74
C ASP A 37 11.75 6.06 4.23
N VAL A 38 11.78 4.84 4.77
CA VAL A 38 11.47 4.60 6.16
C VAL A 38 12.70 4.89 6.99
N SER A 39 12.69 6.01 7.71
CA SER A 39 13.84 6.43 8.50
C SER A 39 13.89 5.68 9.83
N MET A 40 15.06 5.11 10.14
CA MET A 40 15.28 4.50 11.45
C MET A 40 15.28 5.54 12.56
N GLU A 41 15.53 6.80 12.22
CA GLU A 41 15.48 7.88 13.19
C GLU A 41 14.04 8.16 13.63
N ASP A 42 13.11 8.05 12.68
CA ASP A 42 11.69 8.29 12.95
C ASP A 42 11.05 7.14 13.71
N ILE A 43 11.45 5.92 13.41
CA ILE A 43 10.84 4.73 13.99
C ILE A 43 11.62 4.23 15.20
N GLY A 44 12.93 4.28 15.11
CA GLY A 44 13.82 3.78 16.14
C GLY A 44 14.00 2.27 16.09
N PRO A 45 15.09 1.78 16.71
CA PRO A 45 15.41 0.36 16.65
C PRO A 45 14.49 -0.54 17.50
N GLU A 46 13.73 0.05 18.41
CA GLU A 46 12.83 -0.68 19.29
C GLU A 46 11.38 -0.60 18.87
N ALA A 47 11.13 -0.07 17.65
CA ALA A 47 9.77 0.03 17.15
C ALA A 47 9.15 -1.36 17.00
N ALA A 48 7.86 -1.46 17.30
CA ALA A 48 7.14 -2.70 17.12
C ALA A 48 7.06 -3.05 15.64
N LYS A 49 6.95 -4.35 15.35
CA LYS A 49 6.83 -4.80 13.96
C LYS A 49 5.63 -4.17 13.27
N GLU A 50 4.56 -3.92 14.01
CA GLU A 50 3.35 -3.30 13.48
C GLU A 50 3.63 -1.87 13.03
N GLU A 51 4.41 -1.12 13.79
CA GLU A 51 4.76 0.25 13.42
C GLU A 51 5.60 0.26 12.15
N LEU A 52 6.53 -0.67 12.03
CA LEU A 52 7.36 -0.80 10.84
C LEU A 52 6.50 -1.19 9.63
N ALA A 53 5.55 -2.10 9.82
CA ALA A 53 4.65 -2.52 8.76
C ALA A 53 3.80 -1.35 8.24
N VAL A 54 3.28 -0.52 9.16
CA VAL A 54 2.51 0.67 8.78
C VAL A 54 3.39 1.65 8.01
N ALA A 55 4.60 1.90 8.49
CA ALA A 55 5.52 2.83 7.83
C ALA A 55 5.86 2.34 6.42
N MET A 56 6.12 1.04 6.27
CA MET A 56 6.39 0.46 4.96
C MET A 56 5.19 0.55 4.03
N ALA A 57 3.99 0.27 4.54
CA ALA A 57 2.78 0.37 3.73
C ALA A 57 2.57 1.80 3.24
N GLN A 58 2.78 2.79 4.10
CA GLN A 58 2.65 4.19 3.73
C GLN A 58 3.70 4.57 2.68
N ALA A 59 4.93 4.10 2.83
CA ALA A 59 6.00 4.39 1.87
C ALA A 59 5.71 3.76 0.51
N VAL A 60 5.24 2.52 0.48
CA VAL A 60 4.87 1.85 -0.77
C VAL A 60 3.68 2.57 -1.41
N ALA A 61 2.66 2.88 -0.63
CA ALA A 61 1.46 3.55 -1.15
C ALA A 61 1.81 4.89 -1.78
N GLY A 62 2.71 5.65 -1.15
CA GLY A 62 3.14 6.93 -1.71
C GLY A 62 3.82 6.81 -3.06
N ARG A 63 4.34 5.64 -3.39
CA ARG A 63 5.02 5.41 -4.66
C ARG A 63 4.13 4.77 -5.72
N VAL A 64 3.18 3.93 -5.33
CA VAL A 64 2.41 3.15 -6.30
C VAL A 64 0.98 3.60 -6.49
N VAL A 65 0.38 4.27 -5.50
CA VAL A 65 -1.01 4.70 -5.60
C VAL A 65 -1.07 6.01 -6.38
N THR A 66 -1.76 5.98 -7.50
CA THR A 66 -1.86 7.12 -8.41
C THR A 66 -3.23 7.79 -8.38
N GLU A 67 -4.28 7.04 -8.03
CA GLU A 67 -5.63 7.56 -7.97
C GLU A 67 -6.41 6.81 -6.89
N TRP A 68 -7.51 7.38 -6.45
CA TRP A 68 -8.44 6.71 -5.55
C TRP A 68 -9.88 7.09 -5.87
N GLU A 69 -10.81 6.25 -5.39
CA GLU A 69 -12.24 6.52 -5.44
C GLU A 69 -12.83 6.18 -4.08
N GLY A 70 -13.80 6.96 -3.64
CA GLY A 70 -14.46 6.71 -2.36
C GLY A 70 -13.78 7.38 -1.18
N VAL A 71 -12.92 8.36 -1.42
CA VAL A 71 -12.26 9.14 -0.37
C VAL A 71 -12.78 10.57 -0.44
N GLY A 72 -13.29 11.04 0.68
CA GLY A 72 -13.85 12.38 0.78
C GLY A 72 -13.45 13.08 2.07
N ASP A 73 -13.78 14.36 2.14
CA ASP A 73 -13.58 15.14 3.35
C ASP A 73 -14.70 14.88 4.37
N GLU A 74 -14.70 15.62 5.46
CA GLU A 74 -15.70 15.48 6.52
C GLU A 74 -17.12 15.72 6.04
N ASP A 75 -17.29 16.51 4.99
CA ASP A 75 -18.59 16.82 4.42
C ASP A 75 -19.02 15.83 3.33
N GLY A 76 -18.20 14.84 3.04
CA GLY A 76 -18.48 13.85 2.03
C GLY A 76 -18.13 14.26 0.60
N ASN A 77 -17.40 15.37 0.43
CA ASN A 77 -16.98 15.82 -0.89
C ASN A 77 -15.72 15.10 -1.31
N PRO A 78 -15.66 14.57 -2.55
CA PRO A 78 -14.44 13.92 -3.02
C PRO A 78 -13.24 14.85 -2.95
N ILE A 79 -12.10 14.32 -2.55
CA ILE A 79 -10.86 15.10 -2.46
C ILE A 79 -9.80 14.50 -3.37
N PRO A 80 -8.89 15.33 -3.90
CA PRO A 80 -7.79 14.82 -4.72
C PRO A 80 -6.81 14.03 -3.86
N ILE A 81 -6.09 13.11 -4.51
CA ILE A 81 -5.08 12.31 -3.83
C ILE A 81 -3.89 13.18 -3.45
N THR A 82 -3.44 13.04 -2.21
CA THR A 82 -2.25 13.74 -1.69
C THR A 82 -1.47 12.78 -0.81
N PRO A 83 -0.16 13.03 -0.59
CA PRO A 83 0.62 12.20 0.34
C PRO A 83 0.02 12.18 1.75
N GLU A 84 -0.44 13.31 2.25
CA GLU A 84 -1.07 13.39 3.56
C GLU A 84 -2.36 12.58 3.60
N GLY A 85 -3.14 12.62 2.52
CA GLY A 85 -4.38 11.86 2.43
C GLY A 85 -4.11 10.36 2.41
N ILE A 86 -3.09 9.91 1.71
CA ILE A 86 -2.69 8.50 1.68
C ILE A 86 -2.30 8.05 3.09
N HIS A 87 -1.50 8.84 3.80
CA HIS A 87 -1.11 8.51 5.17
C HIS A 87 -2.32 8.44 6.10
N ALA A 88 -3.22 9.41 5.99
CA ALA A 88 -4.43 9.42 6.81
C ALA A 88 -5.32 8.21 6.51
N LEU A 89 -5.45 7.85 5.24
CA LEU A 89 -6.26 6.71 4.83
C LEU A 89 -5.70 5.41 5.40
N LEU A 90 -4.39 5.23 5.36
CA LEU A 90 -3.75 4.03 5.88
C LEU A 90 -3.67 3.98 7.41
N ASN A 91 -4.00 5.06 8.09
CA ASN A 91 -4.14 5.06 9.54
C ASN A 91 -5.48 4.46 9.98
N ILE A 92 -6.39 4.24 9.04
CA ILE A 92 -7.66 3.57 9.32
C ILE A 92 -7.40 2.07 9.25
N TRP A 93 -7.53 1.37 10.38
CA TRP A 93 -7.09 -0.01 10.50
C TRP A 93 -7.64 -0.94 9.41
N PRO A 94 -8.97 -0.97 9.14
CA PRO A 94 -9.47 -1.85 8.08
C PRO A 94 -8.90 -1.53 6.70
N VAL A 95 -8.59 -0.26 6.42
CA VAL A 95 -7.98 0.14 5.15
C VAL A 95 -6.55 -0.38 5.07
N PHE A 96 -5.79 -0.24 6.16
CA PHE A 96 -4.42 -0.74 6.23
C PHE A 96 -4.38 -2.26 6.02
N GLU A 97 -5.27 -3.00 6.69
CA GLU A 97 -5.34 -4.45 6.52
C GLU A 97 -5.66 -4.83 5.08
N ALA A 98 -6.64 -4.16 4.47
CA ALA A 98 -7.01 -4.43 3.09
C ALA A 98 -5.86 -4.10 2.13
N PHE A 99 -5.14 -3.01 2.37
CA PHE A 99 -3.99 -2.64 1.56
C PHE A 99 -2.90 -3.72 1.65
N GLN A 100 -2.62 -4.20 2.84
CA GLN A 100 -1.65 -5.29 3.00
C GLN A 100 -2.08 -6.54 2.24
N ASP A 101 -3.34 -6.90 2.34
CA ASP A 101 -3.83 -8.13 1.70
C ASP A 101 -3.94 -8.02 0.19
N GLN A 102 -4.38 -6.88 -0.33
CA GLN A 102 -4.70 -6.71 -1.74
C GLN A 102 -3.54 -6.17 -2.57
N VAL A 103 -2.68 -5.36 -1.98
CA VAL A 103 -1.58 -4.71 -2.70
C VAL A 103 -0.25 -5.34 -2.34
N LEU A 104 0.06 -5.50 -1.07
CA LEU A 104 1.32 -6.07 -0.62
C LEU A 104 1.28 -7.58 -0.52
N GLY A 105 0.16 -8.14 -0.08
CA GLY A 105 0.01 -9.57 0.14
C GLY A 105 0.35 -10.45 -1.05
N PRO A 106 -0.16 -10.15 -2.26
CA PRO A 106 0.18 -10.95 -3.43
C PRO A 106 1.68 -11.03 -3.69
N HIS A 107 2.41 -9.96 -3.35
CA HIS A 107 3.86 -9.94 -3.51
C HIS A 107 4.55 -10.77 -2.43
N LEU A 108 4.05 -10.69 -1.19
CA LEU A 108 4.66 -11.34 -0.04
C LEU A 108 4.41 -12.85 0.03
N VAL A 109 3.26 -13.29 -0.46
CA VAL A 109 2.85 -14.70 -0.35
C VAL A 109 3.06 -15.52 -1.62
N LEU A 110 3.73 -14.95 -2.60
CA LEU A 110 3.93 -15.61 -3.89
C LEU A 110 4.57 -16.99 -3.74
N GLU A 111 5.53 -17.12 -2.86
CA GLU A 111 6.21 -18.39 -2.66
C GLU A 111 5.32 -19.44 -1.98
N SER A 112 4.46 -18.99 -1.09
CA SER A 112 3.48 -19.89 -0.45
C SER A 112 2.51 -20.43 -1.47
N GLU A 113 2.08 -19.61 -2.42
CA GLU A 113 1.17 -20.04 -3.46
C GLU A 113 1.77 -21.11 -4.36
N LYS A 114 3.05 -21.02 -4.64
CA LYS A 114 3.67 -22.02 -5.50
C LYS A 114 3.83 -23.38 -4.83
N ASN A 115 3.69 -23.47 -3.54
CA ASN A 115 3.73 -24.71 -2.79
C ASN A 115 2.36 -25.34 -2.62
N GLY A 116 1.34 -24.58 -2.94
CA GLY A 116 -0.03 -25.04 -2.82
C GLY A 116 -0.54 -25.86 -3.99
#